data_95715db4ef9af0e0596e4e86f24f2ce5
#
_entry.id   95715db4ef9af0e0596e4e86f24f2ce5
#
_cell.length_a   1.000
_cell.length_b   1.000
_cell.length_c   1.000
_cell.angle_alpha   90.00
_cell.angle_beta   90.00
_cell.angle_gamma   90.00
#
_symmetry.space_group_name_H-M   'P 1'
#
loop_
_entity.id
_entity.type
_entity.pdbx_description
1 polymer ?
#
loop_
_entity_poly.entity_id
_entity_poly.type
_entity_poly.pdbx_seq_one_letter_code
_entity_poly.pdbx_strand_id
1 'polypeptide(L)'
;IPLCLVGSEMCIRDRSGRPLDALIVRKQAKGHGTAAWLEGPLPAQGSIVTVLEDVVTTGGSALKAVQQLQHAGFRVQRVVTIVDREEGGAAAMESAGLELISLYRLSEVAECALELAA
;
A
#
# COMPACT_ATOMS: atom_id res chain seq x y z
N ILE A 1 11.30 -7.83 1.84
CA ILE A 1 9.90 -7.72 1.41
C ILE A 1 9.82 -6.56 0.45
N PRO A 2 9.45 -6.78 -0.80
CA PRO A 2 9.26 -5.68 -1.75
C PRO A 2 8.06 -4.82 -1.31
N LEU A 3 8.25 -3.52 -1.40
CA LEU A 3 7.27 -2.51 -1.06
C LEU A 3 6.75 -1.82 -2.33
N CYS A 4 5.46 -1.52 -2.36
CA CYS A 4 4.83 -0.84 -3.50
C CYS A 4 4.68 0.65 -3.20
N LEU A 5 5.75 1.45 -3.40
CA LEU A 5 5.67 2.92 -3.30
C LEU A 5 6.80 3.63 -4.02
N VAL A 6 6.49 4.79 -4.58
CA VAL A 6 7.43 5.65 -5.28
C VAL A 6 8.31 6.42 -4.28
N GLY A 7 9.62 6.26 -4.38
CA GLY A 7 10.59 7.08 -3.67
C GLY A 7 10.86 6.70 -2.21
N SER A 8 10.04 5.85 -1.61
CA SER A 8 10.23 5.42 -0.23
C SER A 8 11.36 4.41 -0.04
N GLU A 9 11.68 3.63 -1.09
CA GLU A 9 12.75 2.63 -1.05
C GLU A 9 14.10 3.26 -0.75
N MET A 10 14.39 4.42 -1.29
CA MET A 10 15.64 5.13 -1.03
C MET A 10 15.73 5.58 0.42
N CYS A 11 14.66 6.15 0.97
CA CYS A 11 14.61 6.58 2.37
C CYS A 11 14.75 5.41 3.35
N ILE A 12 14.10 4.29 3.07
CA ILE A 12 14.18 3.09 3.90
C ILE A 12 15.57 2.45 3.80
N ARG A 13 16.14 2.39 2.61
CA ARG A 13 17.50 1.89 2.37
C ARG A 13 18.53 2.72 3.11
N ASP A 14 18.46 4.05 2.99
CA ASP A 14 19.40 4.96 3.63
C ASP A 14 19.35 4.85 5.15
N ARG A 15 18.17 4.66 5.72
CA ARG A 15 18.00 4.54 7.15
C ARG A 15 18.37 3.18 7.71
N SER A 16 17.99 2.10 7.03
CA SER A 16 18.15 0.72 7.52
C SER A 16 19.39 0.02 7.01
N GLY A 17 20.02 0.53 5.95
CA GLY A 17 21.12 -0.13 5.24
C GLY A 17 20.69 -1.39 4.48
N ARG A 18 19.40 -1.73 4.46
CA ARG A 18 18.86 -2.91 3.77
C ARG A 18 18.44 -2.55 2.36
N PRO A 19 18.85 -3.33 1.34
CA PRO A 19 18.27 -3.18 0.02
C PRO A 19 16.79 -3.60 0.08
N LEU A 20 15.92 -2.72 -0.38
CA LEU A 20 14.48 -2.98 -0.53
C LEU A 20 14.13 -2.78 -1.99
N ASP A 21 13.42 -3.76 -2.53
CA ASP A 21 12.83 -3.62 -3.86
C ASP A 21 11.47 -2.94 -3.71
N ALA A 22 11.23 -1.94 -4.55
CA ALA A 22 9.95 -1.27 -4.62
C ALA A 22 9.46 -1.25 -6.07
N LEU A 23 8.17 -1.42 -6.24
CA LEU A 23 7.50 -1.31 -7.52
C LEU A 23 6.27 -0.42 -7.39
N ILE A 24 5.84 0.11 -8.52
CA ILE A 24 4.67 0.98 -8.59
C ILE A 24 3.54 0.22 -9.26
N VAL A 25 2.35 0.26 -8.67
CA VAL A 25 1.12 -0.17 -9.33
C VAL A 25 0.47 1.06 -9.98
N ARG A 26 0.34 1.02 -11.29
CA ARG A 26 -0.24 2.13 -12.06
C ARG A 26 -1.76 2.16 -11.92
N LYS A 27 -2.34 3.34 -11.99
CA LYS A 27 -3.80 3.52 -12.06
C LYS A 27 -4.38 3.12 -13.42
N GLN A 28 -3.55 3.16 -14.46
CA GLN A 28 -3.91 2.79 -15.84
C GLN A 28 -2.81 1.91 -16.43
N ALA A 29 -3.21 0.92 -17.22
CA ALA A 29 -2.27 0.07 -17.92
C ALA A 29 -1.45 0.85 -18.95
N LYS A 30 -0.14 0.60 -18.99
CA LYS A 30 0.74 1.10 -20.04
C LYS A 30 1.22 -0.08 -20.89
N GLY A 31 0.57 -0.30 -22.04
CA GLY A 31 0.85 -1.43 -22.92
C GLY A 31 -0.09 -2.61 -22.69
N HIS A 32 0.36 -3.81 -22.98
CA HIS A 32 -0.42 -5.05 -22.94
C HIS A 32 0.18 -6.04 -21.95
N GLY A 33 -0.66 -6.89 -21.36
CA GLY A 33 -0.27 -7.95 -20.44
C GLY A 33 -0.28 -7.53 -18.96
N THR A 34 0.02 -8.49 -18.08
CA THR A 34 -0.01 -8.30 -16.62
C THR A 34 1.01 -7.28 -16.12
N ALA A 35 2.17 -7.19 -16.78
CA ALA A 35 3.22 -6.22 -16.44
C ALA A 35 2.86 -4.77 -16.83
N ALA A 36 1.79 -4.55 -17.61
CA ALA A 36 1.35 -3.23 -18.02
C ALA A 36 0.91 -2.33 -16.84
N TRP A 37 0.55 -2.94 -15.71
CA TRP A 37 0.13 -2.27 -14.49
C TRP A 37 1.25 -2.02 -13.49
N LEU A 38 2.44 -2.61 -13.72
CA LEU A 38 3.55 -2.58 -12.79
C LEU A 38 4.74 -1.84 -13.38
N GLU A 39 5.39 -1.03 -12.57
CA GLU A 39 6.61 -0.31 -12.95
C GLU A 39 7.68 -0.51 -11.88
N GLY A 40 8.90 -0.78 -12.34
CA GLY A 40 10.05 -1.04 -11.48
C GLY A 40 10.54 -2.48 -11.56
N PRO A 41 11.57 -2.84 -10.76
CA PRO A 41 12.09 -4.19 -10.73
C PRO A 41 11.05 -5.16 -10.18
N LEU A 42 10.72 -6.19 -10.96
CA LEU A 42 9.76 -7.21 -10.53
C LEU A 42 10.47 -8.21 -9.62
N PRO A 43 9.92 -8.46 -8.42
CA PRO A 43 10.43 -9.52 -7.56
C PRO A 43 10.15 -10.91 -8.15
N ALA A 44 10.76 -11.94 -7.55
CA ALA A 44 10.51 -13.31 -7.97
C ALA A 44 9.03 -13.68 -7.81
N GLN A 45 8.53 -14.55 -8.70
CA GLN A 45 7.16 -15.07 -8.64
C GLN A 45 6.88 -15.68 -7.27
N GLY A 46 5.69 -15.44 -6.74
CA GLY A 46 5.29 -15.91 -5.43
C GLY A 46 5.82 -15.08 -4.25
N SER A 47 6.60 -14.02 -4.50
CA SER A 47 7.07 -13.12 -3.45
C SER A 47 5.91 -12.46 -2.71
N ILE A 48 6.11 -12.25 -1.41
CA ILE A 48 5.16 -11.48 -0.58
C ILE A 48 5.44 -10.00 -0.77
N VAL A 49 4.42 -9.26 -1.15
CA VAL A 49 4.46 -7.81 -1.37
C VAL A 49 3.56 -7.11 -0.35
N THR A 50 4.05 -6.06 0.24
CA THR A 50 3.25 -5.16 1.09
C THR A 50 2.83 -3.95 0.25
N VAL A 51 1.54 -3.64 0.26
CA VAL A 51 1.01 -2.44 -0.40
C VAL A 51 1.12 -1.26 0.56
N LEU A 52 1.62 -0.15 0.07
CA LEU A 52 1.69 1.11 0.81
C LEU A 52 0.75 2.14 0.16
N GLU A 53 0.00 2.83 0.99
CA GLU A 53 -0.88 3.94 0.61
C GLU A 53 -0.64 5.12 1.54
N ASP A 54 -0.83 6.34 1.07
CA ASP A 54 -0.81 7.51 1.93
C ASP A 54 -2.10 7.60 2.76
N VAL A 55 -3.24 7.47 2.11
CA VAL A 55 -4.57 7.56 2.74
C VAL A 55 -5.46 6.43 2.24
N VAL A 56 -6.12 5.76 3.17
CA VAL A 56 -7.20 4.80 2.87
C VAL A 56 -8.54 5.41 3.28
N THR A 57 -9.47 5.46 2.33
CA THR A 57 -10.87 5.84 2.55
C THR A 57 -11.75 4.59 2.59
N THR A 58 -12.36 4.24 1.47
CA THR A 58 -13.16 3.01 1.31
C THR A 58 -12.31 1.76 1.05
N GLY A 59 -11.04 1.93 0.70
CA GLY A 59 -10.13 0.84 0.37
C GLY A 59 -10.14 0.40 -1.09
N GLY A 60 -11.00 1.00 -1.93
CA GLY A 60 -11.15 0.56 -3.32
C GLY A 60 -9.88 0.67 -4.16
N SER A 61 -9.10 1.73 -3.98
CA SER A 61 -7.83 1.94 -4.68
C SER A 61 -6.80 0.88 -4.31
N ALA A 62 -6.63 0.66 -3.02
CA ALA A 62 -5.70 -0.34 -2.50
C ALA A 62 -6.09 -1.77 -2.92
N LEU A 63 -7.39 -2.10 -2.88
CA LEU A 63 -7.89 -3.40 -3.34
C LEU A 63 -7.63 -3.64 -4.83
N LYS A 64 -7.76 -2.61 -5.67
CA LYS A 64 -7.38 -2.70 -7.08
C LYS A 64 -5.88 -2.99 -7.25
N ALA A 65 -5.04 -2.31 -6.50
CA ALA A 65 -3.60 -2.55 -6.52
C ALA A 65 -3.26 -3.98 -6.08
N VAL A 66 -3.90 -4.47 -5.02
CA VAL A 66 -3.76 -5.85 -4.55
C VAL A 66 -4.13 -6.85 -5.64
N GLN A 67 -5.26 -6.64 -6.32
CA GLN A 67 -5.70 -7.51 -7.41
C GLN A 67 -4.68 -7.55 -8.56
N GLN A 68 -4.13 -6.41 -8.95
CA GLN A 68 -3.10 -6.35 -9.99
C GLN A 68 -1.83 -7.11 -9.60
N LEU A 69 -1.40 -6.97 -8.35
CA LEU A 69 -0.25 -7.70 -7.82
C LEU A 69 -0.50 -9.21 -7.78
N GLN A 70 -1.69 -9.64 -7.36
CA GLN A 70 -2.07 -11.05 -7.33
C GLN A 70 -2.15 -11.65 -8.76
N HIS A 71 -2.72 -10.92 -9.72
CA HIS A 71 -2.72 -11.33 -11.13
C HIS A 71 -1.30 -11.44 -11.72
N ALA A 72 -0.37 -10.64 -11.24
CA ALA A 72 1.05 -10.73 -11.64
C ALA A 72 1.80 -11.89 -10.95
N GLY A 73 1.15 -12.63 -10.06
CA GLY A 73 1.71 -13.81 -9.40
C GLY A 73 2.37 -13.52 -8.05
N PHE A 74 2.15 -12.35 -7.47
CA PHE A 74 2.63 -12.00 -6.14
C PHE A 74 1.59 -12.31 -5.06
N ARG A 75 2.06 -12.44 -3.83
CA ARG A 75 1.22 -12.64 -2.66
C ARG A 75 1.13 -11.34 -1.88
N VAL A 76 -0.08 -10.90 -1.57
CA VAL A 76 -0.31 -9.72 -0.74
C VAL A 76 -1.04 -10.15 0.53
N GLN A 77 -0.49 -9.79 1.68
CA GLN A 77 -1.05 -10.13 2.99
C GLN A 77 -1.51 -8.88 3.74
N ARG A 78 -0.91 -7.72 3.44
CA ARG A 78 -1.19 -6.49 4.18
C ARG A 78 -1.10 -5.26 3.31
N VAL A 79 -1.83 -4.25 3.76
CA VAL A 79 -1.78 -2.88 3.28
C VAL A 79 -1.37 -2.00 4.45
N VAL A 80 -0.39 -1.13 4.26
CA VAL A 80 0.04 -0.14 5.24
C VAL A 80 -0.34 1.23 4.73
N THR A 81 -0.97 2.03 5.57
CA THR A 81 -1.34 3.41 5.24
C THR A 81 -0.86 4.38 6.32
N ILE A 82 -0.61 5.62 5.94
CA ILE A 82 -0.31 6.67 6.91
C ILE A 82 -1.59 7.03 7.67
N VAL A 83 -2.68 7.30 6.94
CA VAL A 83 -3.96 7.69 7.54
C VAL A 83 -5.08 6.78 7.07
N ASP A 84 -5.80 6.18 8.01
CA ASP A 84 -7.12 5.58 7.78
C ASP A 84 -8.20 6.64 8.07
N ARG A 85 -8.98 7.00 7.06
CA ARG A 85 -10.09 7.95 7.20
C ARG A 85 -11.33 7.36 7.82
N GLU A 86 -11.31 6.08 8.19
CA GLU A 86 -12.42 5.38 8.86
C GLU A 86 -13.73 5.38 8.03
N GLU A 87 -13.59 5.29 6.70
CA GLU A 87 -14.72 5.25 5.74
C GLU A 87 -15.02 3.82 5.23
N GLY A 88 -14.70 2.81 6.03
CA GLY A 88 -14.97 1.40 5.72
C GLY A 88 -13.79 0.65 5.10
N GLY A 89 -12.63 1.27 4.92
CA GLY A 89 -11.45 0.64 4.31
C GLY A 89 -10.96 -0.57 5.09
N ALA A 90 -10.91 -0.50 6.43
CA ALA A 90 -10.47 -1.61 7.27
C ALA A 90 -11.37 -2.85 7.09
N ALA A 91 -12.69 -2.67 7.10
CA ALA A 91 -13.64 -3.76 6.88
C ALA A 91 -13.53 -4.35 5.46
N ALA A 92 -13.29 -3.52 4.45
CA ALA A 92 -13.09 -3.97 3.08
C ALA A 92 -11.81 -4.81 2.94
N MET A 93 -10.73 -4.42 3.60
CA MET A 93 -9.47 -5.19 3.63
C MET A 93 -9.66 -6.53 4.34
N GLU A 94 -10.28 -6.52 5.52
CA GLU A 94 -10.57 -7.75 6.27
C GLU A 94 -11.41 -8.73 5.45
N SER A 95 -12.44 -8.24 4.77
CA SER A 95 -13.29 -9.06 3.89
C SER A 95 -12.51 -9.66 2.72
N ALA A 96 -11.44 -9.02 2.28
CA ALA A 96 -10.53 -9.52 1.25
C ALA A 96 -9.40 -10.42 1.80
N GLY A 97 -9.40 -10.72 3.10
CA GLY A 97 -8.37 -11.50 3.76
C GLY A 97 -7.04 -10.78 3.94
N LEU A 98 -7.07 -9.45 3.98
CA LEU A 98 -5.92 -8.57 4.13
C LEU A 98 -5.91 -7.89 5.49
N GLU A 99 -4.71 -7.66 6.01
CA GLU A 99 -4.51 -6.83 7.19
C GLU A 99 -4.32 -5.36 6.76
N LEU A 100 -5.07 -4.44 7.37
CA LEU A 100 -4.80 -3.01 7.25
C LEU A 100 -4.03 -2.53 8.48
N ILE A 101 -2.85 -1.98 8.25
CA ILE A 101 -2.04 -1.31 9.28
C ILE A 101 -2.05 0.17 8.99
N SER A 102 -2.60 0.98 9.89
CA SER A 102 -2.57 2.44 9.79
C SER A 102 -1.68 3.04 10.86
N LEU A 103 -0.92 4.07 10.52
CA LEU A 103 -0.13 4.81 11.49
C LEU A 103 -1.04 5.72 12.33
N TYR A 104 -2.04 6.32 11.70
CA TYR A 104 -3.01 7.22 12.32
C TYR A 104 -4.41 6.91 11.82
N ARG A 105 -5.40 7.16 12.67
CA ARG A 105 -6.81 7.23 12.29
C ARG A 105 -7.25 8.68 12.24
N LEU A 106 -8.22 8.99 11.39
CA LEU A 106 -8.72 10.35 11.26
C LEU A 106 -9.26 10.90 12.57
N SER A 107 -9.96 10.08 13.36
CA SER A 107 -10.47 10.44 14.70
C SER A 107 -9.35 10.88 15.65
N GLU A 108 -8.23 10.15 15.67
CA GLU A 108 -7.07 10.48 16.51
C GLU A 108 -6.43 11.82 16.11
N VAL A 109 -6.32 12.06 14.80
CA VAL A 109 -5.79 13.33 14.27
C VAL A 109 -6.72 14.50 14.60
N ALA A 110 -8.04 14.30 14.50
CA ALA A 110 -9.04 15.31 14.82
C ALA A 110 -9.04 15.66 16.33
N GLU A 111 -8.95 14.66 17.20
CA GLU A 111 -8.83 14.89 18.65
C GLU A 111 -7.59 15.71 19.00
N CYS A 112 -6.43 15.33 18.46
CA CYS A 112 -5.18 16.07 18.66
C CYS A 112 -5.27 17.53 18.17
N ALA A 113 -5.92 17.76 17.02
CA ALA A 113 -6.12 19.11 16.50
C ALA A 113 -7.01 19.97 17.40
N LEU A 114 -8.07 19.37 17.97
CA LEU A 114 -8.96 20.07 18.93
C LEU A 114 -8.24 20.42 20.25
N GLU A 115 -7.42 19.53 20.76
CA GLU A 115 -6.59 19.79 21.95
C GLU A 115 -5.61 20.94 21.72
N LEU A 116 -4.98 21.01 20.56
CA LEU A 116 -4.03 22.07 20.20
C LEU A 116 -4.73 23.42 19.97
N ALA A 117 -6.00 23.43 19.58
CA ALA A 117 -6.80 24.63 19.35
C ALA A 117 -7.45 25.18 20.63
N ALA A 118 -7.51 24.39 21.67
CA ALA A 118 -8.00 24.81 22.99
C ALA A 118 -6.87 25.52 23.78
#